data_a838ee9769ae84662dd488b9e1c13892
#
_entry.id   a838ee9769ae84662dd488b9e1c13892
#
_cell.length_a   1.000
_cell.length_b   1.000
_cell.length_c   1.000
_cell.angle_alpha   90.00
_cell.angle_beta   90.00
_cell.angle_gamma   90.00
#
_symmetry.space_group_name_H-M   'P 1'
#
loop_
_entity.id
_entity.type
_entity.pdbx_description
1 polymer ?
#
loop_
_entity_poly.entity_id
_entity_poly.type
_entity_poly.pdbx_seq_one_letter_code
_entity_poly.pdbx_strand_id
1 'polypeptide(L)'
;MDGVHPIAEVLSKAAGGDFPTVDGGWQRVEPWRPGVEGVVAFTGRAYLAVDDDVSDGTLVSLGPDGFGGASSPRLVSRLAGSGWIDSLDIVLVARGTGGEPTLVPRSDLRNHPRAEHATAVRSSVTTFGYAAPDDHTLVTLSRGLGGLTEVGVEIDPAKDHVGADLVRDALTLLPEGEVVVAACAPGNARALRAFLAAGFEPVASVQLWRPER
;
A
#
# COMPACT_ATOMS: atom_id res chain seq x y z
N MET A 1 -24.71 2.25 5.17
CA MET A 1 -24.35 2.14 3.73
C MET A 1 -22.85 2.33 3.69
N ASP A 2 -22.12 1.21 3.61
CA ASP A 2 -20.67 1.26 3.52
C ASP A 2 -20.32 1.70 2.09
N GLY A 3 -20.13 3.01 1.90
CA GLY A 3 -19.64 3.57 0.64
C GLY A 3 -18.20 3.12 0.38
N VAL A 4 -17.78 3.10 -0.89
CA VAL A 4 -16.38 2.85 -1.24
C VAL A 4 -15.52 3.95 -0.61
N HIS A 5 -14.44 3.57 0.06
CA HIS A 5 -13.52 4.54 0.68
C HIS A 5 -12.91 5.47 -0.38
N PRO A 6 -12.79 6.80 -0.14
CA PRO A 6 -12.28 7.75 -1.14
C PRO A 6 -10.90 7.38 -1.70
N ILE A 7 -10.00 6.81 -0.88
CA ILE A 7 -8.69 6.31 -1.35
C ILE A 7 -8.85 5.14 -2.33
N ALA A 8 -9.79 4.21 -2.06
CA ALA A 8 -10.04 3.10 -2.97
C ALA A 8 -10.59 3.61 -4.32
N GLU A 9 -11.51 4.59 -4.28
CA GLU A 9 -12.08 5.17 -5.49
C GLU A 9 -11.00 5.84 -6.35
N VAL A 10 -10.15 6.70 -5.75
CA VAL A 10 -9.13 7.44 -6.50
C VAL A 10 -8.03 6.53 -7.03
N LEU A 11 -7.60 5.52 -6.27
CA LEU A 11 -6.61 4.54 -6.75
C LEU A 11 -7.18 3.66 -7.87
N SER A 12 -8.46 3.28 -7.78
CA SER A 12 -9.13 2.51 -8.84
C SER A 12 -9.26 3.30 -10.13
N LYS A 13 -9.53 4.60 -10.06
CA LYS A 13 -9.53 5.50 -11.22
C LYS A 13 -8.13 5.65 -11.80
N ALA A 14 -7.12 5.88 -10.96
CA ALA A 14 -5.73 5.98 -11.39
C ALA A 14 -5.21 4.72 -12.07
N ALA A 15 -5.66 3.52 -11.65
CA ALA A 15 -5.40 2.25 -12.33
C ALA A 15 -6.02 2.15 -13.74
N GLY A 16 -6.88 3.07 -14.10
CA GLY A 16 -7.44 3.27 -15.46
C GLY A 16 -6.88 4.49 -16.18
N GLY A 17 -5.88 5.16 -15.59
CA GLY A 17 -5.27 6.38 -16.17
C GLY A 17 -6.04 7.67 -15.85
N ASP A 18 -7.10 7.61 -15.03
CA ASP A 18 -7.87 8.79 -14.59
C ASP A 18 -7.33 9.29 -13.26
N PHE A 19 -6.45 10.28 -13.31
CA PHE A 19 -5.77 10.85 -12.15
C PHE A 19 -6.53 12.05 -11.56
N PRO A 20 -6.34 12.34 -10.23
CA PRO A 20 -6.89 13.53 -9.62
C PRO A 20 -6.42 14.82 -10.31
N THR A 21 -7.27 15.85 -10.25
CA THR A 21 -6.93 17.18 -10.78
C THR A 21 -5.69 17.75 -10.09
N VAL A 22 -4.77 18.30 -10.87
CA VAL A 22 -3.56 18.98 -10.39
C VAL A 22 -3.94 20.40 -9.96
N ASP A 23 -4.46 20.54 -8.75
CA ASP A 23 -4.94 21.84 -8.21
C ASP A 23 -4.13 22.35 -7.00
N GLY A 24 -3.13 21.59 -6.57
CA GLY A 24 -2.34 21.87 -5.36
C GLY A 24 -3.08 21.55 -4.06
N GLY A 25 -4.31 21.07 -4.14
CA GLY A 25 -5.16 20.87 -2.98
C GLY A 25 -4.87 19.58 -2.21
N TRP A 26 -5.51 19.50 -1.06
CA TRP A 26 -5.56 18.31 -0.24
C TRP A 26 -6.98 18.05 0.26
N GLN A 27 -7.23 16.82 0.71
CA GLN A 27 -8.50 16.42 1.27
C GLN A 27 -8.27 15.53 2.49
N ARG A 28 -8.99 15.80 3.59
CA ARG A 28 -9.11 14.87 4.70
C ARG A 28 -10.02 13.72 4.31
N VAL A 29 -9.64 12.51 4.70
CA VAL A 29 -10.45 11.30 4.63
C VAL A 29 -10.34 10.56 5.96
N GLU A 30 -11.27 9.67 6.24
CA GLU A 30 -11.18 8.79 7.40
C GLU A 30 -10.02 7.79 7.24
N PRO A 31 -9.37 7.36 8.33
CA PRO A 31 -8.45 6.23 8.28
C PRO A 31 -9.18 4.96 7.81
N TRP A 32 -8.62 4.26 6.83
CA TRP A 32 -9.17 2.97 6.36
C TRP A 32 -8.94 1.80 7.33
N ARG A 33 -8.19 2.04 8.38
CA ARG A 33 -7.92 1.11 9.48
C ARG A 33 -7.76 1.87 10.79
N PRO A 34 -8.45 1.47 11.87
CA PRO A 34 -8.28 2.09 13.18
C PRO A 34 -6.82 2.06 13.65
N GLY A 35 -6.32 3.19 14.16
CA GLY A 35 -4.96 3.35 14.67
C GLY A 35 -3.84 3.36 13.62
N VAL A 36 -4.19 3.40 12.32
CA VAL A 36 -3.23 3.62 11.23
C VAL A 36 -3.69 4.84 10.44
N GLU A 37 -2.88 5.85 10.43
CA GLU A 37 -3.07 7.08 9.67
C GLU A 37 -2.07 7.16 8.53
N GLY A 38 -2.31 8.05 7.57
CA GLY A 38 -1.39 8.19 6.46
C GLY A 38 -1.74 9.31 5.51
N VAL A 39 -0.83 9.54 4.60
CA VAL A 39 -1.03 10.42 3.45
C VAL A 39 -0.83 9.61 2.17
N VAL A 40 -1.78 9.74 1.24
CA VAL A 40 -1.66 9.28 -0.14
C VAL A 40 -1.56 10.51 -1.04
N ALA A 41 -0.44 10.66 -1.74
CA ALA A 41 -0.17 11.84 -2.56
C ALA A 41 0.03 11.47 -4.03
N PHE A 42 -0.73 12.15 -4.87
CA PHE A 42 -0.60 12.17 -6.33
C PHE A 42 0.10 13.44 -6.77
N THR A 43 0.45 13.56 -8.04
CA THR A 43 0.94 14.83 -8.59
C THR A 43 -0.12 15.91 -8.43
N GLY A 44 0.14 16.88 -7.56
CA GLY A 44 -0.72 18.05 -7.34
C GLY A 44 -2.00 17.80 -6.55
N ARG A 45 -2.17 16.64 -5.91
CA ARG A 45 -3.31 16.36 -5.01
C ARG A 45 -2.92 15.38 -3.91
N ALA A 46 -3.34 15.64 -2.67
CA ALA A 46 -3.07 14.76 -1.54
C ALA A 46 -4.34 14.42 -0.76
N TYR A 47 -4.34 13.24 -0.13
CA TYR A 47 -5.40 12.74 0.74
C TYR A 47 -4.77 12.39 2.09
N LEU A 48 -5.20 13.06 3.16
CA LEU A 48 -4.76 12.79 4.52
C LEU A 48 -5.82 11.96 5.23
N ALA A 49 -5.48 10.72 5.51
CA ALA A 49 -6.29 9.81 6.34
C ALA A 49 -5.88 10.01 7.80
N VAL A 50 -6.62 10.85 8.50
CA VAL A 50 -6.30 11.29 9.87
C VAL A 50 -7.57 11.22 10.72
N ASP A 51 -7.44 10.67 11.94
CA ASP A 51 -8.53 10.48 12.88
C ASP A 51 -9.12 11.82 13.37
N ASP A 52 -10.36 11.80 13.83
CA ASP A 52 -11.12 12.99 14.23
C ASP A 52 -10.57 13.69 15.48
N ASP A 53 -9.66 13.06 16.23
CA ASP A 53 -8.94 13.68 17.35
C ASP A 53 -8.00 14.82 16.87
N VAL A 54 -7.64 14.86 15.59
CA VAL A 54 -6.92 15.98 14.96
C VAL A 54 -7.93 16.93 14.33
N SER A 55 -8.02 18.15 14.86
CA SER A 55 -8.95 19.16 14.31
C SER A 55 -8.53 19.63 12.91
N ASP A 56 -9.51 20.03 12.09
CA ASP A 56 -9.24 20.65 10.77
C ASP A 56 -8.38 21.91 10.89
N GLY A 57 -8.55 22.69 11.97
CA GLY A 57 -7.71 23.86 12.24
C GLY A 57 -6.24 23.49 12.45
N THR A 58 -5.98 22.36 13.10
CA THR A 58 -4.62 21.80 13.23
C THR A 58 -4.06 21.42 11.87
N LEU A 59 -4.81 20.69 11.04
CA LEU A 59 -4.38 20.30 9.70
C LEU A 59 -4.07 21.54 8.84
N VAL A 60 -4.98 22.51 8.79
CA VAL A 60 -4.76 23.76 8.05
C VAL A 60 -3.50 24.50 8.52
N SER A 61 -3.24 24.55 9.83
CA SER A 61 -2.06 25.22 10.40
C SER A 61 -0.74 24.52 10.03
N LEU A 62 -0.77 23.24 9.72
CA LEU A 62 0.38 22.46 9.27
C LEU A 62 0.71 22.69 7.79
N GLY A 63 -0.21 23.31 7.03
CA GLY A 63 -0.02 23.73 5.64
C GLY A 63 0.20 22.58 4.65
N PRO A 64 -0.62 21.50 4.68
CA PRO A 64 -0.52 20.45 3.67
C PRO A 64 -0.88 21.02 2.28
N ASP A 65 -0.23 20.49 1.27
CA ASP A 65 -0.56 20.76 -0.13
C ASP A 65 -0.32 19.52 -1.00
N GLY A 66 -0.78 19.59 -2.25
CA GLY A 66 -0.60 18.51 -3.23
C GLY A 66 0.79 18.46 -3.89
N PHE A 67 1.70 19.38 -3.54
CA PHE A 67 3.04 19.49 -4.13
C PHE A 67 4.16 19.06 -3.17
N GLY A 68 3.83 18.23 -2.18
CA GLY A 68 4.77 17.62 -1.24
C GLY A 68 4.59 18.11 0.19
N GLY A 69 3.85 19.19 0.45
CA GLY A 69 3.57 19.70 1.79
C GLY A 69 2.88 18.65 2.67
N ALA A 70 1.94 17.88 2.11
CA ALA A 70 1.22 16.83 2.83
C ALA A 70 2.11 15.65 3.26
N SER A 71 3.24 15.39 2.55
CA SER A 71 4.21 14.34 2.89
C SER A 71 5.47 14.91 3.55
N SER A 72 5.45 16.19 3.98
CA SER A 72 6.62 16.78 4.59
C SER A 72 6.95 16.11 5.93
N PRO A 73 8.24 15.85 6.23
CA PRO A 73 8.64 15.21 7.49
C PRO A 73 8.14 15.97 8.72
N ARG A 74 8.04 17.32 8.64
CA ARG A 74 7.53 18.15 9.73
C ARG A 74 6.04 17.87 10.01
N LEU A 75 5.21 17.78 8.96
CA LEU A 75 3.78 17.49 9.08
C LEU A 75 3.58 16.07 9.63
N VAL A 76 4.23 15.08 9.01
CA VAL A 76 4.10 13.68 9.40
C VAL A 76 4.56 13.47 10.85
N SER A 77 5.72 14.01 11.25
CA SER A 77 6.20 13.92 12.64
C SER A 77 5.25 14.60 13.63
N ARG A 78 4.62 15.72 13.24
CA ARG A 78 3.65 16.41 14.11
C ARG A 78 2.37 15.59 14.31
N LEU A 79 1.89 14.91 13.26
CA LEU A 79 0.70 14.05 13.33
C LEU A 79 0.99 12.72 14.03
N ALA A 80 2.16 12.12 13.82
CA ALA A 80 2.53 10.87 14.47
C ALA A 80 2.83 11.03 15.98
N GLY A 81 3.28 12.22 16.42
CA GLY A 81 3.74 12.42 17.79
C GLY A 81 5.00 11.61 18.09
N SER A 82 5.00 10.82 19.17
CA SER A 82 6.06 9.85 19.48
C SER A 82 5.89 8.49 18.79
N GLY A 83 4.80 8.33 18.04
CA GLY A 83 4.43 7.07 17.43
C GLY A 83 5.31 6.65 16.26
N TRP A 84 5.03 5.46 15.74
CA TRP A 84 5.77 4.88 14.63
C TRP A 84 5.41 5.54 13.30
N ILE A 85 6.44 5.80 12.48
CA ILE A 85 6.32 6.32 11.11
C ILE A 85 6.99 5.32 10.17
N ASP A 86 6.27 4.92 9.11
CA ASP A 86 6.79 4.04 8.06
C ASP A 86 7.62 4.83 7.03
N SER A 87 8.27 4.09 6.13
CA SER A 87 8.91 4.68 4.96
C SER A 87 7.90 5.40 4.07
N LEU A 88 8.38 6.39 3.32
CA LEU A 88 7.62 6.93 2.20
C LEU A 88 7.73 5.94 1.04
N ASP A 89 6.62 5.32 0.66
CA ASP A 89 6.57 4.29 -0.36
C ASP A 89 5.96 4.80 -1.67
N ILE A 90 6.39 4.22 -2.78
CA ILE A 90 5.70 4.33 -4.07
C ILE A 90 4.48 3.42 -4.02
N VAL A 91 3.32 3.95 -4.38
CA VAL A 91 2.09 3.17 -4.61
C VAL A 91 2.05 2.74 -6.06
N LEU A 92 1.96 1.43 -6.25
CA LEU A 92 1.83 0.79 -7.56
C LEU A 92 0.45 0.12 -7.65
N VAL A 93 -0.11 0.09 -8.85
CA VAL A 93 -1.39 -0.57 -9.13
C VAL A 93 -1.24 -1.55 -10.27
N ALA A 94 -2.02 -2.62 -10.21
CA ALA A 94 -2.22 -3.59 -11.30
C ALA A 94 -3.64 -4.13 -11.26
N ARG A 95 -3.93 -5.11 -12.11
CA ARG A 95 -5.19 -5.86 -12.07
C ARG A 95 -4.92 -7.34 -11.88
N GLY A 96 -5.76 -8.00 -11.09
CA GLY A 96 -5.79 -9.44 -10.99
C GLY A 96 -5.96 -10.07 -12.38
N THR A 97 -5.33 -11.19 -12.60
CA THR A 97 -5.38 -11.92 -13.88
C THR A 97 -6.31 -13.13 -13.84
N GLY A 98 -6.71 -13.56 -12.65
CA GLY A 98 -7.43 -14.81 -12.51
C GLY A 98 -6.61 -16.02 -12.98
N GLY A 99 -7.26 -17.17 -13.13
CA GLY A 99 -6.66 -18.39 -13.60
C GLY A 99 -6.41 -19.43 -12.50
N GLU A 100 -5.60 -20.44 -12.79
CA GLU A 100 -5.21 -21.45 -11.80
C GLU A 100 -3.96 -20.99 -11.04
N PRO A 101 -4.06 -20.74 -9.71
CA PRO A 101 -2.93 -20.27 -8.93
C PRO A 101 -1.84 -21.36 -8.78
N THR A 102 -0.59 -20.97 -8.99
CA THR A 102 0.59 -21.79 -8.66
C THR A 102 0.98 -21.68 -7.20
N LEU A 103 0.57 -20.58 -6.55
CA LEU A 103 0.82 -20.30 -5.14
C LEU A 103 -0.26 -20.95 -4.28
N VAL A 104 0.15 -21.52 -3.16
CA VAL A 104 -0.73 -22.16 -2.17
C VAL A 104 -0.70 -21.40 -0.84
N PRO A 105 -1.75 -21.51 0.00
CA PRO A 105 -1.72 -20.94 1.34
C PRO A 105 -0.56 -21.51 2.17
N ARG A 106 0.23 -20.63 2.81
CA ARG A 106 1.41 -20.95 3.61
C ARG A 106 1.26 -20.39 5.03
N SER A 107 0.40 -21.02 5.82
CA SER A 107 0.16 -20.61 7.20
C SER A 107 1.39 -20.74 8.12
N ASP A 108 2.36 -21.55 7.74
CA ASP A 108 3.67 -21.68 8.38
C ASP A 108 4.51 -20.40 8.27
N LEU A 109 4.29 -19.56 7.23
CA LEU A 109 4.97 -18.29 7.02
C LEU A 109 4.26 -17.09 7.68
N ARG A 110 3.20 -17.30 8.45
CA ARG A 110 2.43 -16.20 9.10
C ARG A 110 3.26 -15.37 10.08
N ASN A 111 4.30 -15.93 10.66
CA ASN A 111 5.22 -15.26 11.60
C ASN A 111 6.47 -14.72 10.89
N HIS A 112 6.50 -14.72 9.57
CA HIS A 112 7.58 -14.08 8.82
C HIS A 112 7.52 -12.56 9.04
N PRO A 113 8.65 -11.84 9.18
CA PRO A 113 8.67 -10.38 9.44
C PRO A 113 7.82 -9.58 8.45
N ARG A 114 7.78 -9.98 7.16
CA ARG A 114 6.92 -9.35 6.14
C ARG A 114 5.43 -9.51 6.45
N ALA A 115 5.00 -10.68 6.92
CA ALA A 115 3.60 -10.95 7.28
C ALA A 115 3.23 -10.22 8.59
N GLU A 116 4.14 -10.14 9.55
CA GLU A 116 3.95 -9.37 10.78
C GLU A 116 3.81 -7.88 10.49
N HIS A 117 4.69 -7.32 9.64
CA HIS A 117 4.57 -5.93 9.19
C HIS A 117 3.22 -5.69 8.48
N ALA A 118 2.83 -6.56 7.54
CA ALA A 118 1.53 -6.46 6.88
C ALA A 118 0.39 -6.46 7.92
N THR A 119 0.43 -7.34 8.91
CA THR A 119 -0.57 -7.43 9.99
C THR A 119 -0.60 -6.17 10.87
N ALA A 120 0.53 -5.49 11.04
CA ALA A 120 0.60 -4.26 11.83
C ALA A 120 -0.12 -3.07 11.17
N VAL A 121 -0.17 -3.01 9.83
CA VAL A 121 -0.70 -1.85 9.09
C VAL A 121 -1.89 -2.15 8.17
N ARG A 122 -2.24 -3.44 7.98
CA ARG A 122 -3.32 -3.91 7.09
C ARG A 122 -4.23 -4.90 7.82
N SER A 123 -5.39 -5.19 7.24
CA SER A 123 -6.32 -6.20 7.78
C SER A 123 -6.43 -7.42 6.86
N SER A 124 -7.01 -8.52 7.36
CA SER A 124 -7.28 -9.75 6.60
C SER A 124 -6.03 -10.30 5.89
N VAL A 125 -4.88 -10.31 6.58
CA VAL A 125 -3.62 -10.78 5.99
C VAL A 125 -3.63 -12.29 5.84
N THR A 126 -3.37 -12.76 4.63
CA THR A 126 -3.17 -14.17 4.29
C THR A 126 -1.82 -14.34 3.61
N THR A 127 -1.12 -15.41 3.94
CA THR A 127 0.20 -15.73 3.40
C THR A 127 0.10 -16.85 2.37
N PHE A 128 0.80 -16.67 1.25
CA PHE A 128 0.92 -17.63 0.15
C PHE A 128 2.39 -17.83 -0.21
N GLY A 129 2.67 -18.91 -0.93
CA GLY A 129 4.00 -19.21 -1.45
C GLY A 129 3.97 -20.47 -2.30
N TYR A 130 5.11 -20.88 -2.83
CA TYR A 130 5.22 -22.14 -3.54
C TYR A 130 5.07 -23.35 -2.59
N ALA A 131 4.61 -24.47 -3.13
CA ALA A 131 4.28 -25.67 -2.32
C ALA A 131 5.50 -26.36 -1.68
N ALA A 132 6.73 -26.09 -2.17
CA ALA A 132 7.95 -26.67 -1.60
C ALA A 132 8.16 -26.20 -0.16
N PRO A 133 8.30 -27.12 0.83
CA PRO A 133 8.37 -26.73 2.26
C PRO A 133 9.60 -25.89 2.62
N ASP A 134 10.69 -26.05 1.90
CA ASP A 134 11.96 -25.34 2.05
C ASP A 134 12.01 -24.01 1.27
N ASP A 135 10.94 -23.67 0.55
CA ASP A 135 10.80 -22.39 -0.13
C ASP A 135 10.26 -21.34 0.84
N HIS A 136 11.07 -20.33 1.15
CA HIS A 136 10.71 -19.21 2.03
C HIS A 136 10.23 -17.98 1.26
N THR A 137 9.98 -18.11 -0.05
CA THR A 137 9.37 -17.07 -0.86
C THR A 137 7.92 -16.86 -0.42
N LEU A 138 7.56 -15.62 -0.15
CA LEU A 138 6.30 -15.25 0.49
C LEU A 138 5.55 -14.20 -0.32
N VAL A 139 4.26 -14.41 -0.47
CA VAL A 139 3.28 -13.38 -0.85
C VAL A 139 2.32 -13.16 0.31
N THR A 140 2.07 -11.90 0.65
CA THR A 140 0.95 -11.51 1.51
C THR A 140 -0.14 -10.88 0.67
N LEU A 141 -1.37 -11.35 0.82
CA LEU A 141 -2.58 -10.65 0.38
C LEU A 141 -3.31 -10.11 1.61
N SER A 142 -3.79 -8.89 1.52
CA SER A 142 -4.41 -8.19 2.65
C SER A 142 -5.40 -7.13 2.17
N ARG A 143 -6.20 -6.56 3.08
CA ARG A 143 -6.94 -5.33 2.84
C ARG A 143 -6.09 -4.16 3.34
N GLY A 144 -5.58 -3.35 2.39
CA GLY A 144 -4.66 -2.25 2.62
C GLY A 144 -5.28 -0.88 2.31
N LEU A 145 -4.63 -0.10 1.46
CA LEU A 145 -5.00 1.29 1.16
C LEU A 145 -6.48 1.42 0.75
N GLY A 146 -7.24 2.16 1.55
CA GLY A 146 -8.67 2.34 1.32
C GLY A 146 -9.50 1.06 1.35
N GLY A 147 -8.96 -0.06 1.83
CA GLY A 147 -9.61 -1.38 1.82
C GLY A 147 -9.43 -2.16 0.51
N LEU A 148 -8.64 -1.65 -0.44
CA LEU A 148 -8.25 -2.40 -1.65
C LEU A 148 -7.41 -3.63 -1.30
N THR A 149 -7.42 -4.63 -2.19
CA THR A 149 -6.49 -5.74 -2.08
C THR A 149 -5.06 -5.24 -2.27
N GLU A 150 -4.21 -5.55 -1.29
CA GLU A 150 -2.81 -5.14 -1.31
C GLU A 150 -1.90 -6.35 -1.26
N VAL A 151 -0.95 -6.41 -2.20
CA VAL A 151 0.04 -7.48 -2.32
C VAL A 151 1.38 -7.00 -1.75
N GLY A 152 1.97 -7.84 -0.90
CA GLY A 152 3.36 -7.71 -0.48
C GLY A 152 4.13 -8.97 -0.84
N VAL A 153 5.41 -8.82 -1.20
CA VAL A 153 6.24 -9.97 -1.57
C VAL A 153 7.56 -9.96 -0.79
N GLU A 154 8.06 -11.14 -0.50
CA GLU A 154 9.42 -11.36 -0.02
C GLU A 154 10.01 -12.52 -0.81
N ILE A 155 11.20 -12.32 -1.35
CA ILE A 155 11.88 -13.33 -2.15
C ILE A 155 12.94 -13.97 -1.29
N ASP A 156 12.96 -15.31 -1.24
CA ASP A 156 14.00 -16.06 -0.58
C ASP A 156 15.38 -15.59 -1.11
N PRO A 157 16.29 -15.14 -0.23
CA PRO A 157 17.61 -14.68 -0.62
C PRO A 157 18.43 -15.70 -1.43
N ALA A 158 18.14 -16.98 -1.29
CA ALA A 158 18.76 -18.06 -2.06
C ALA A 158 18.28 -18.11 -3.52
N LYS A 159 17.23 -17.36 -3.88
CA LYS A 159 16.64 -17.37 -5.23
C LYS A 159 16.88 -16.06 -5.95
N ASP A 160 17.62 -16.12 -7.04
CA ASP A 160 17.80 -15.00 -7.95
C ASP A 160 16.74 -15.02 -9.08
N HIS A 161 16.35 -13.81 -9.53
CA HIS A 161 15.53 -13.56 -10.74
C HIS A 161 14.06 -14.02 -10.72
N VAL A 162 13.51 -14.50 -9.60
CA VAL A 162 12.11 -14.96 -9.51
C VAL A 162 11.10 -13.87 -9.17
N GLY A 163 11.53 -12.63 -8.91
CA GLY A 163 10.66 -11.59 -8.36
C GLY A 163 9.47 -11.22 -9.23
N ALA A 164 9.68 -11.04 -10.53
CA ALA A 164 8.59 -10.68 -11.45
C ALA A 164 7.61 -11.84 -11.64
N ASP A 165 8.09 -13.08 -11.67
CA ASP A 165 7.26 -14.27 -11.80
C ASP A 165 6.42 -14.46 -10.55
N LEU A 166 7.01 -14.32 -9.36
CA LEU A 166 6.29 -14.37 -8.09
C LEU A 166 5.15 -13.33 -8.04
N VAL A 167 5.40 -12.10 -8.51
CA VAL A 167 4.37 -11.05 -8.55
C VAL A 167 3.27 -11.40 -9.57
N ARG A 168 3.60 -11.97 -10.74
CA ARG A 168 2.60 -12.45 -11.71
C ARG A 168 1.78 -13.61 -11.14
N ASP A 169 2.43 -14.56 -10.47
CA ASP A 169 1.75 -15.68 -9.79
C ASP A 169 0.80 -15.16 -8.71
N ALA A 170 1.20 -14.11 -7.97
CA ALA A 170 0.32 -13.47 -6.99
C ALA A 170 -0.94 -12.85 -7.63
N LEU A 171 -0.85 -12.30 -8.84
CA LEU A 171 -2.00 -11.75 -9.55
C LEU A 171 -3.01 -12.82 -9.98
N THR A 172 -2.58 -14.07 -10.15
CA THR A 172 -3.51 -15.19 -10.46
C THR A 172 -4.39 -15.57 -9.27
N LEU A 173 -3.99 -15.24 -8.04
CA LEU A 173 -4.81 -15.46 -6.83
C LEU A 173 -6.06 -14.58 -6.78
N LEU A 174 -6.15 -13.56 -7.63
CA LEU A 174 -7.18 -12.53 -7.60
C LEU A 174 -8.10 -12.64 -8.80
N PRO A 175 -9.39 -12.30 -8.66
CA PRO A 175 -10.30 -12.24 -9.79
C PRO A 175 -9.76 -11.38 -10.93
N GLU A 176 -10.01 -11.78 -12.18
CA GLU A 176 -9.65 -11.00 -13.35
C GLU A 176 -10.26 -9.59 -13.28
N GLY A 177 -9.42 -8.58 -13.49
CA GLY A 177 -9.80 -7.17 -13.48
C GLY A 177 -9.89 -6.52 -12.08
N GLU A 178 -9.79 -7.27 -10.98
CA GLU A 178 -9.75 -6.68 -9.63
C GLU A 178 -8.55 -5.75 -9.50
N VAL A 179 -8.77 -4.51 -9.03
CA VAL A 179 -7.67 -3.56 -8.78
C VAL A 179 -6.89 -3.99 -7.56
N VAL A 180 -5.59 -4.08 -7.72
CA VAL A 180 -4.62 -4.49 -6.72
C VAL A 180 -3.59 -3.39 -6.52
N VAL A 181 -3.24 -3.13 -5.27
CA VAL A 181 -2.20 -2.18 -4.91
C VAL A 181 -0.97 -2.89 -4.33
N ALA A 182 0.18 -2.25 -4.48
CA ALA A 182 1.41 -2.60 -3.76
C ALA A 182 2.10 -1.32 -3.31
N ALA A 183 2.77 -1.36 -2.16
CA ALA A 183 3.59 -0.28 -1.66
C ALA A 183 5.05 -0.74 -1.59
N CYS A 184 5.97 0.08 -2.08
CA CYS A 184 7.38 -0.26 -2.18
C CYS A 184 8.25 0.95 -1.89
N ALA A 185 9.19 0.82 -0.95
CA ALA A 185 10.16 1.87 -0.66
C ALA A 185 11.01 2.19 -1.92
N PRO A 186 11.20 3.48 -2.28
CA PRO A 186 11.95 3.89 -3.47
C PRO A 186 13.37 3.32 -3.51
N GLY A 187 13.99 3.11 -2.35
CA GLY A 187 15.31 2.50 -2.22
C GLY A 187 15.35 1.00 -2.49
N ASN A 188 14.19 0.32 -2.49
CA ASN A 188 14.09 -1.10 -2.81
C ASN A 188 13.95 -1.31 -4.33
N ALA A 189 14.99 -0.96 -5.06
CA ALA A 189 15.01 -1.03 -6.53
C ALA A 189 14.77 -2.46 -7.05
N ARG A 190 15.12 -3.51 -6.29
CA ARG A 190 14.88 -4.90 -6.67
C ARG A 190 13.38 -5.21 -6.70
N ALA A 191 12.67 -4.90 -5.62
CA ALA A 191 11.22 -5.10 -5.56
C ALA A 191 10.49 -4.20 -6.58
N LEU A 192 10.87 -2.93 -6.69
CA LEU A 192 10.27 -2.01 -7.65
C LEU A 192 10.37 -2.55 -9.08
N ARG A 193 11.54 -3.02 -9.50
CA ARG A 193 11.72 -3.64 -10.83
C ARG A 193 10.87 -4.89 -11.01
N ALA A 194 10.70 -5.72 -9.98
CA ALA A 194 9.87 -6.91 -10.04
C ALA A 194 8.39 -6.55 -10.27
N PHE A 195 7.87 -5.58 -9.53
CA PHE A 195 6.50 -5.08 -9.72
C PHE A 195 6.29 -4.49 -11.12
N LEU A 196 7.19 -3.61 -11.57
CA LEU A 196 7.10 -3.01 -12.92
C LEU A 196 7.16 -4.08 -14.03
N ALA A 197 8.05 -5.06 -13.91
CA ALA A 197 8.16 -6.17 -14.88
C ALA A 197 6.95 -7.13 -14.86
N ALA A 198 6.18 -7.13 -13.77
CA ALA A 198 4.93 -7.86 -13.65
C ALA A 198 3.69 -7.07 -14.10
N GLY A 199 3.88 -5.83 -14.59
CA GLY A 199 2.80 -5.00 -15.13
C GLY A 199 2.16 -4.05 -14.12
N PHE A 200 2.76 -3.86 -12.95
CA PHE A 200 2.34 -2.79 -12.04
C PHE A 200 2.79 -1.42 -12.56
N GLU A 201 1.97 -0.42 -12.35
CA GLU A 201 2.24 0.97 -12.71
C GLU A 201 2.29 1.86 -11.47
N PRO A 202 3.29 2.76 -11.33
CA PRO A 202 3.35 3.71 -10.23
C PRO A 202 2.31 4.82 -10.43
N VAL A 203 1.50 5.08 -9.40
CA VAL A 203 0.40 6.06 -9.50
C VAL A 203 0.45 7.13 -8.43
N ALA A 204 1.04 6.85 -7.27
CA ALA A 204 1.04 7.74 -6.12
C ALA A 204 2.22 7.44 -5.19
N SER A 205 2.32 8.16 -4.10
CA SER A 205 3.12 7.80 -2.94
C SER A 205 2.24 7.66 -1.70
N VAL A 206 2.69 6.89 -0.71
CA VAL A 206 2.04 6.74 0.58
C VAL A 206 3.06 6.79 1.70
N GLN A 207 2.70 7.45 2.79
CA GLN A 207 3.42 7.36 4.05
C GLN A 207 2.43 7.09 5.16
N LEU A 208 2.68 6.02 5.93
CA LEU A 208 1.83 5.59 7.04
C LEU A 208 2.47 5.94 8.36
N TRP A 209 1.64 6.09 9.38
CA TRP A 209 2.09 6.18 10.78
C TRP A 209 1.04 5.62 11.72
N ARG A 210 1.46 5.25 12.91
CA ARG A 210 0.59 4.93 14.05
C ARG A 210 0.82 6.00 15.11
N PRO A 211 -0.15 6.88 15.34
CA PRO A 211 0.05 8.02 16.21
C PRO A 211 0.14 7.61 17.68
N GLU A 212 0.98 8.34 18.42
CA GLU A 212 1.02 8.39 19.88
C GLU A 212 1.02 9.87 20.29
N ARG A 213 -0.19 10.44 20.37
CA ARG A 213 -0.44 11.85 20.69
C ARG A 213 -1.54 12.02 21.73
#